data_ccec3f87902f4d43ed40c89e41b901de
#
_entry.id   ccec3f87902f4d43ed40c89e41b901de
#
_cell.length_a   1.000
_cell.length_b   1.000
_cell.length_c   1.000
_cell.angle_alpha   90.00
_cell.angle_beta   90.00
_cell.angle_gamma   90.00
#
_symmetry.space_group_name_H-M   'P 1'
#
loop_
_entity.id
_entity.type
_entity.pdbx_description
1 polymer ?
#
loop_
_entity_poly.entity_id
_entity_poly.type
_entity_poly.pdbx_seq_one_letter_code
_entity_poly.pdbx_strand_id
1 'polypeptide(L)' 'KNNAYILKDRGSTNGTYLNDVRIERPAVINNNDRIRIGGITFKVID' A
#
# COMPACT_ATOMS: atom_id res chain seq x y z
N LYS A 1 6.38 -1.25 17.54
CA LYS A 1 5.83 -2.53 17.11
C LYS A 1 6.62 -3.11 15.96
N ASN A 2 6.63 -4.41 15.91
CA ASN A 2 7.38 -5.09 14.86
C ASN A 2 6.48 -5.93 13.96
N ASN A 3 5.23 -5.58 13.89
CA ASN A 3 4.31 -6.29 13.01
C ASN A 3 4.64 -5.98 11.56
N ALA A 4 4.64 -7.01 10.76
CA ALA A 4 4.87 -6.86 9.34
C ALA A 4 3.56 -7.11 8.60
N TYR A 5 3.22 -6.21 7.70
CA TYR A 5 2.01 -6.33 6.90
C TYR A 5 2.39 -6.34 5.44
N ILE A 6 1.62 -7.07 4.66
CA ILE A 6 1.87 -7.19 3.23
C ILE A 6 0.70 -6.57 2.49
N LEU A 7 1.02 -5.68 1.56
CA LEU A 7 0.02 -5.07 0.69
C LEU A 7 0.04 -5.78 -0.64
N LYS A 8 -1.12 -6.25 -1.07
CA LYS A 8 -1.28 -6.90 -2.36
C LYS A 8 -2.29 -6.16 -3.20
N ASP A 9 -2.01 -6.03 -4.49
CA ASP A 9 -2.99 -5.54 -5.44
C ASP A 9 -3.63 -6.74 -6.11
N ARG A 10 -4.95 -6.84 -6.00
CA ARG A 10 -5.68 -8.00 -6.50
C ARG A 10 -6.37 -7.70 -7.82
N GLY A 11 -5.62 -7.10 -8.72
CA GLY A 11 -6.12 -6.85 -10.06
C GLY A 11 -6.97 -5.60 -10.17
N SER A 12 -6.71 -4.60 -9.36
CA SER A 12 -7.45 -3.35 -9.46
C SER A 12 -7.17 -2.68 -10.80
N THR A 13 -8.19 -2.04 -11.36
CA THR A 13 -8.07 -1.38 -12.65
C THR A 13 -7.09 -0.22 -12.60
N ASN A 14 -7.14 0.56 -11.54
CA ASN A 14 -6.32 1.76 -11.43
C ASN A 14 -5.01 1.54 -10.69
N GLY A 15 -4.81 0.35 -10.17
CA GLY A 15 -3.57 0.04 -9.48
C GLY A 15 -3.58 0.47 -8.02
N THR A 16 -2.63 -0.05 -7.30
CA THR A 16 -2.41 0.30 -5.90
C THR A 16 -1.03 0.92 -5.80
N TYR A 17 -0.93 2.03 -5.09
CA TYR A 17 0.32 2.77 -4.98
C TYR A 17 0.77 2.78 -3.53
N LEU A 18 2.05 2.55 -3.33
CA LEU A 18 2.67 2.65 -2.01
C LEU A 18 3.70 3.76 -2.09
N ASN A 19 3.46 4.82 -1.31
CA ASN A 19 4.32 6.01 -1.33
C ASN A 19 4.53 6.52 -2.75
N ASP A 20 3.41 6.61 -3.50
CA ASP A 20 3.38 7.13 -4.86
C ASP A 20 4.06 6.24 -5.90
N VAL A 21 4.37 5.01 -5.53
CA VAL A 21 4.96 4.04 -6.46
C VAL A 21 3.96 2.91 -6.66
N ARG A 22 3.60 2.64 -7.91
CA ARG A 22 2.68 1.56 -8.20
C ARG A 22 3.33 0.23 -7.85
N ILE A 23 2.62 -0.59 -7.09
CA ILE A 23 3.14 -1.91 -6.76
C ILE A 23 2.68 -2.91 -7.81
N GLU A 24 3.59 -3.80 -8.19
CA GLU A 24 3.28 -4.85 -9.17
C GLU A 24 3.45 -6.22 -8.56
N ARG A 25 3.76 -6.27 -7.29
CA ARG A 25 3.89 -7.51 -6.53
C ARG A 25 3.63 -7.16 -5.06
N PRO A 26 3.44 -8.16 -4.21
CA PRO A 26 3.22 -7.87 -2.79
C PRO A 26 4.36 -7.04 -2.22
N ALA A 27 4.00 -6.07 -1.42
CA ALA A 27 4.97 -5.14 -0.84
C ALA A 27 4.78 -5.07 0.67
N VAL A 28 5.89 -4.99 1.38
CA VAL A 28 5.84 -4.83 2.83
C VAL A 28 5.55 -3.37 3.14
N ILE A 29 4.61 -3.15 4.06
CA ILE A 29 4.25 -1.79 4.47
C ILE A 29 4.71 -1.56 5.91
N ASN A 30 5.07 -0.32 6.18
CA ASN A 30 5.56 0.09 7.49
C ASN A 30 4.77 1.27 8.01
N ASN A 31 4.98 1.59 9.27
CA ASN A 31 4.35 2.75 9.86
C ASN A 31 4.69 4.00 9.05
N ASN A 32 3.71 4.85 8.86
CA ASN A 32 3.81 6.11 8.11
C ASN A 32 3.84 5.96 6.59
N ASP A 33 3.74 4.74 6.08
CA ASP A 33 3.62 4.56 4.63
C ASP A 33 2.26 5.06 4.17
N ARG A 34 2.20 5.54 2.93
CA ARG A 34 0.96 5.98 2.33
C ARG A 34 0.54 5.00 1.24
N ILE A 35 -0.72 4.64 1.28
CA ILE A 35 -1.32 3.72 0.32
C ILE A 35 -2.41 4.47 -0.41
N ARG A 36 -2.37 4.44 -1.74
CA ARG A 36 -3.42 5.05 -2.54
C ARG A 36 -4.10 3.98 -3.40
N ILE A 37 -5.41 3.93 -3.28
CA ILE A 37 -6.23 3.00 -4.03
C ILE A 37 -7.41 3.78 -4.59
N GLY A 38 -7.52 3.83 -5.91
CA GLY A 38 -8.69 4.41 -6.56
C GLY A 38 -8.96 5.86 -6.18
N GLY A 39 -7.94 6.65 -5.96
CA GLY A 39 -8.12 8.05 -5.61
C GLY A 39 -8.27 8.32 -4.12
N ILE A 40 -8.24 7.29 -3.31
CA ILE A 40 -8.30 7.43 -1.85
C ILE A 40 -6.94 7.11 -1.27
N THR A 41 -6.46 7.96 -0.40
CA THR A 41 -5.17 7.78 0.22
C THR A 41 -5.34 7.41 1.69
N PHE A 42 -4.62 6.37 2.10
CA PHE A 42 -4.61 5.91 3.49
C PHE A 42 -3.20 6.07 4.02
N LYS A 43 -3.09 6.31 5.32
CA LYS A 43 -1.80 6.30 5.98
C LYS A 43 -1.75 5.11 6.92
N VAL A 44 -0.66 4.37 6.86
CA VAL A 44 -0.47 3.23 7.74
C VAL A 44 -0.05 3.74 9.12
N ILE A 45 -0.79 3.33 10.12
CA ILE A 45 -0.49 3.69 11.50
C ILE A 45 -0.39 2.40 12.29
N ASP A 46 0.75 2.20 12.90
CA ASP A 46 0.98 0.98 13.68
C ASP A 46 1.09 1.30 15.16
#